data_b9f4f3e738addce34acb53e1f97e2e27
#
_entry.id   b9f4f3e738addce34acb53e1f97e2e27
#
_cell.length_a   1.000
_cell.length_b   1.000
_cell.length_c   1.000
_cell.angle_alpha   90.00
_cell.angle_beta   90.00
_cell.angle_gamma   90.00
#
_symmetry.space_group_name_H-M   'P 1'
#
loop_
_entity.id
_entity.type
_entity.pdbx_description
1 polymer ?
#
loop_
_entity_poly.entity_id
_entity_poly.type
_entity_poly.pdbx_seq_one_letter_code
_entity_poly.pdbx_strand_id
1 'polypeptide(L)'
;MHKPHLLTKSPTRFFPVPFVGLLCAILLLGSATSTLAQITPAEESLSDLYPGKAYSPYAQRSFPDRVFWGDTHLHTGLSMDAGLFGARLGLDEAYRFARGEEVMASSGQPVRLGRPLDWLVIADHSDGMGFFNDLAAGKPDILKFDQAKPWYEGLQAGGEASAEAALSLIGTFSQGEIDPEMMAEYSPGGRTYASIWEKVVDAAERFNEPGHFTAFIGFEWTSLVKGNNLHRNVIFREGAEKAGRVVPYTTQAPMGSTDPLDLYTYLENYEATTGGSALALAHNGNLSNGIMFPIDAQYTGRKLDAAYVEQRARWEPMYEITQIKGDGEAHPFLSPDDAFADYETWDAGNLDLSEAKTNDMLQYEYAREALKNGLLLEQRLGTNPYKFGLIGSTDSHTALAAVEEENVFGKATNAEPSPKRMMHPFTKTENGVFEGYELVASGYTAVWAEENTRAAIWDAMARKEVYGTTGPRILVRFFGGWDFSDEDLNSRQPAVRGYEKGVPMGGDLRGSGDAPTFMVYALRDVVGANLDRIQIVKGWLD
;
A
#
# COMPACT_ATOMS: atom_id res chain seq x y z
N MET A 1 -32.28 -51.15 30.36
CA MET A 1 -31.63 -52.17 31.21
C MET A 1 -30.28 -51.66 31.65
N HIS A 2 -30.19 -51.54 32.92
CA HIS A 2 -29.09 -51.39 33.88
C HIS A 2 -28.42 -50.02 34.05
N LYS A 3 -28.87 -49.44 35.11
CA LYS A 3 -28.28 -48.43 36.00
C LYS A 3 -27.29 -49.10 36.98
N PRO A 4 -26.78 -48.42 38.00
CA PRO A 4 -25.56 -47.65 38.20
C PRO A 4 -24.83 -48.10 39.50
N HIS A 5 -23.72 -47.43 39.86
CA HIS A 5 -23.26 -47.33 41.28
C HIS A 5 -22.32 -46.10 41.38
N LEU A 6 -22.59 -45.06 42.05
CA LEU A 6 -22.79 -44.63 43.41
C LEU A 6 -21.62 -44.86 44.40
N LEU A 7 -21.05 -43.71 44.83
CA LEU A 7 -20.66 -43.22 46.17
C LEU A 7 -19.46 -43.90 46.87
N THR A 8 -18.56 -43.02 47.41
CA THR A 8 -18.54 -42.75 48.85
C THR A 8 -17.73 -41.51 49.22
N LYS A 9 -18.29 -40.79 50.17
CA LYS A 9 -17.77 -39.59 50.86
C LYS A 9 -16.92 -39.97 52.08
N SER A 10 -16.06 -38.97 52.51
CA SER A 10 -15.85 -38.49 53.90
C SER A 10 -14.68 -39.07 54.67
N PRO A 11 -14.17 -38.44 55.77
CA PRO A 11 -14.47 -37.12 56.33
C PRO A 11 -13.23 -36.34 56.86
N THR A 12 -13.48 -35.07 57.13
CA THR A 12 -12.75 -34.09 57.96
C THR A 12 -12.35 -34.58 59.34
N ARG A 13 -11.15 -34.17 59.81
CA ARG A 13 -10.86 -34.02 61.24
C ARG A 13 -10.15 -32.71 61.52
N PHE A 14 -10.83 -31.85 62.30
CA PHE A 14 -10.31 -30.71 63.06
C PHE A 14 -9.61 -31.21 64.32
N PHE A 15 -8.51 -30.58 64.71
CA PHE A 15 -8.06 -30.43 66.12
C PHE A 15 -7.34 -29.09 66.33
N PRO A 16 -7.36 -28.55 67.56
CA PRO A 16 -7.38 -27.11 67.81
C PRO A 16 -6.03 -26.54 68.24
N VAL A 17 -6.02 -25.21 68.25
CA VAL A 17 -4.99 -24.26 68.68
C VAL A 17 -4.72 -24.40 70.20
N PRO A 18 -3.49 -24.05 70.69
CA PRO A 18 -3.46 -23.03 71.73
C PRO A 18 -2.53 -21.82 71.41
N PHE A 19 -3.07 -20.68 71.71
CA PHE A 19 -2.41 -19.40 71.93
C PHE A 19 -1.46 -19.46 73.14
N VAL A 20 -0.23 -18.96 73.00
CA VAL A 20 0.49 -18.23 74.08
C VAL A 20 1.73 -17.54 73.48
N GLY A 21 1.89 -16.24 73.78
CA GLY A 21 3.21 -15.63 73.94
C GLY A 21 3.60 -14.53 72.96
N LEU A 22 3.13 -13.33 73.21
CA LEU A 22 3.67 -12.06 72.77
C LEU A 22 5.06 -11.84 73.42
N LEU A 23 6.11 -11.62 72.67
CA LEU A 23 7.20 -10.71 73.06
C LEU A 23 8.03 -10.24 71.83
N CYS A 24 8.31 -8.95 71.86
CA CYS A 24 9.08 -8.15 70.91
C CYS A 24 10.38 -8.75 70.35
N ALA A 25 10.55 -8.68 69.06
CA ALA A 25 11.87 -8.42 68.46
C ALA A 25 11.66 -7.65 67.16
N ILE A 26 11.88 -6.35 67.19
CA ILE A 26 12.17 -5.49 66.04
C ILE A 26 13.52 -5.96 65.53
N LEU A 27 13.52 -6.62 64.40
CA LEU A 27 14.74 -6.89 63.61
C LEU A 27 14.43 -6.73 62.15
N LEU A 28 14.86 -5.58 61.63
CA LEU A 28 15.40 -5.38 60.25
C LEU A 28 14.87 -6.35 59.17
N LEU A 29 13.75 -6.00 58.59
CA LEU A 29 13.44 -6.41 57.22
C LEU A 29 14.37 -5.63 56.30
N GLY A 30 15.57 -6.13 56.11
CA GLY A 30 16.39 -5.83 55.00
C GLY A 30 15.67 -6.34 53.75
N SER A 31 15.12 -5.42 52.94
CA SER A 31 14.71 -5.70 51.57
C SER A 31 15.91 -6.26 50.80
N ALA A 32 16.00 -7.58 50.70
CA ALA A 32 16.84 -8.19 49.69
C ALA A 32 16.21 -7.89 48.34
N THR A 33 16.47 -6.71 47.79
CA THR A 33 16.45 -6.51 46.39
C THR A 33 17.49 -7.47 45.81
N SER A 34 17.02 -8.58 45.24
CA SER A 34 17.85 -9.38 44.34
C SER A 34 18.14 -8.47 43.13
N THR A 35 19.17 -7.64 43.23
CA THR A 35 19.88 -7.15 42.10
C THR A 35 20.38 -8.40 41.37
N LEU A 36 19.68 -8.82 40.32
CA LEU A 36 20.31 -9.58 39.25
C LEU A 36 21.51 -8.71 38.86
N ALA A 37 22.69 -9.05 39.39
CA ALA A 37 23.91 -8.49 38.92
C ALA A 37 23.98 -8.88 37.44
N GLN A 38 23.63 -7.96 36.57
CA GLN A 38 24.00 -8.04 35.18
C GLN A 38 25.54 -8.05 35.23
N ILE A 39 26.11 -9.24 35.08
CA ILE A 39 27.56 -9.38 34.87
C ILE A 39 27.77 -8.83 33.46
N THR A 40 27.92 -7.52 33.36
CA THR A 40 28.47 -6.89 32.17
C THR A 40 29.98 -7.03 32.30
N PRO A 41 30.65 -7.88 31.52
CA PRO A 41 32.10 -7.97 31.53
C PRO A 41 32.65 -6.58 31.23
N ALA A 42 33.73 -6.21 31.90
CA ALA A 42 34.43 -4.96 31.60
C ALA A 42 34.85 -4.98 30.12
N GLU A 43 34.72 -3.85 29.44
CA GLU A 43 35.00 -3.71 28.00
C GLU A 43 36.43 -4.19 27.65
N GLU A 44 37.38 -3.99 28.57
CA GLU A 44 38.74 -4.51 28.50
C GLU A 44 38.80 -6.05 28.52
N SER A 45 37.92 -6.72 29.27
CA SER A 45 37.87 -8.19 29.33
C SER A 45 37.27 -8.80 28.05
N LEU A 46 36.44 -8.07 27.33
CA LEU A 46 35.91 -8.51 26.06
C LEU A 46 36.91 -8.34 24.93
N SER A 47 37.73 -7.29 24.96
CA SER A 47 38.79 -7.05 23.97
C SER A 47 39.89 -8.12 24.04
N ASP A 48 40.21 -8.65 25.23
CA ASP A 48 41.19 -9.68 25.43
C ASP A 48 40.71 -11.09 25.05
N LEU A 49 39.39 -11.33 25.20
CA LEU A 49 38.77 -12.61 24.81
C LEU A 49 38.54 -12.76 23.30
N TYR A 50 38.35 -11.64 22.60
CA TYR A 50 38.02 -11.62 21.16
C TYR A 50 38.84 -10.57 20.39
N PRO A 51 40.16 -10.66 20.35
CA PRO A 51 40.98 -9.65 19.69
C PRO A 51 40.69 -9.59 18.21
N GLY A 52 40.06 -8.47 17.77
CA GLY A 52 39.98 -8.07 16.38
C GLY A 52 38.86 -8.66 15.54
N LYS A 53 37.87 -9.37 16.10
CA LYS A 53 36.67 -9.80 15.34
C LYS A 53 35.39 -9.62 16.16
N ALA A 54 34.39 -8.99 15.58
CA ALA A 54 33.06 -8.96 16.16
C ALA A 54 32.56 -10.39 16.40
N TYR A 55 32.11 -10.69 17.64
CA TYR A 55 31.64 -12.03 18.02
C TYR A 55 30.38 -12.44 17.26
N SER A 56 29.50 -11.48 16.96
CA SER A 56 28.27 -11.76 16.22
C SER A 56 28.53 -11.74 14.71
N PRO A 57 28.15 -12.78 13.97
CA PRO A 57 28.22 -12.76 12.52
C PRO A 57 27.27 -11.68 11.88
N TYR A 58 26.40 -11.09 12.69
CA TYR A 58 25.50 -9.99 12.31
C TYR A 58 26.02 -8.62 12.75
N ALA A 59 27.07 -8.55 13.58
CA ALA A 59 27.69 -7.28 13.94
C ALA A 59 28.23 -6.60 12.68
N GLN A 60 27.97 -5.30 12.53
CA GLN A 60 28.31 -4.47 11.36
C GLN A 60 27.48 -4.73 10.09
N ARG A 61 26.37 -5.43 10.14
CA ARG A 61 25.42 -5.50 9.06
C ARG A 61 24.36 -4.42 9.23
N SER A 62 24.40 -3.42 8.37
CA SER A 62 23.45 -2.30 8.30
C SER A 62 22.69 -2.33 6.96
N PHE A 63 22.30 -3.51 6.50
CA PHE A 63 21.55 -3.69 5.26
C PHE A 63 20.48 -4.77 5.44
N PRO A 64 19.37 -4.69 4.71
CA PRO A 64 18.28 -5.63 4.83
C PRO A 64 18.67 -7.03 4.32
N ASP A 65 18.33 -8.06 5.07
CA ASP A 65 18.51 -9.46 4.69
C ASP A 65 17.19 -10.18 4.45
N ARG A 66 16.06 -9.54 4.75
CA ARG A 66 14.71 -10.06 4.61
C ARG A 66 13.84 -9.14 3.77
N VAL A 67 13.00 -9.73 2.92
CA VAL A 67 11.92 -9.03 2.21
C VAL A 67 10.64 -9.10 3.04
N PHE A 68 9.90 -7.99 3.08
CA PHE A 68 8.57 -7.90 3.69
C PHE A 68 7.53 -7.65 2.61
N TRP A 69 6.49 -8.47 2.61
CA TRP A 69 5.42 -8.48 1.62
C TRP A 69 4.21 -7.73 2.13
N GLY A 70 3.68 -6.85 1.33
CA GLY A 70 2.48 -6.10 1.69
C GLY A 70 1.78 -5.48 0.49
N ASP A 71 0.78 -4.68 0.83
CA ASP A 71 -0.06 -3.99 -0.13
C ASP A 71 -0.15 -2.51 0.25
N THR A 72 0.11 -1.62 -0.70
CA THR A 72 0.05 -0.16 -0.52
C THR A 72 -1.32 0.41 -0.87
N HIS A 73 -2.28 -0.43 -1.35
CA HIS A 73 -3.47 0.07 -2.00
C HIS A 73 -4.67 -0.88 -1.82
N LEU A 74 -5.30 -0.81 -0.65
CA LEU A 74 -6.50 -1.57 -0.33
C LEU A 74 -7.62 -0.63 0.08
N HIS A 75 -8.84 -0.88 -0.43
CA HIS A 75 -10.05 -0.16 -0.07
C HIS A 75 -10.98 -0.99 0.80
N THR A 76 -11.62 -0.34 1.77
CA THR A 76 -12.66 -0.90 2.63
C THR A 76 -14.04 -0.34 2.25
N GLY A 77 -15.08 -0.75 2.99
CA GLY A 77 -16.41 -0.15 2.83
C GLY A 77 -16.51 1.35 3.18
N LEU A 78 -15.43 1.97 3.68
CA LEU A 78 -15.37 3.42 3.92
C LEU A 78 -15.07 4.20 2.64
N SER A 79 -14.41 3.58 1.68
CA SER A 79 -14.18 4.14 0.34
C SER A 79 -15.52 4.31 -0.37
N MET A 80 -15.77 5.48 -0.93
CA MET A 80 -17.07 5.80 -1.53
C MET A 80 -17.47 4.77 -2.59
N ASP A 81 -16.59 4.47 -3.53
CA ASP A 81 -16.84 3.55 -4.63
C ASP A 81 -16.87 2.07 -4.20
N ALA A 82 -15.96 1.64 -3.31
CA ALA A 82 -15.99 0.29 -2.77
C ALA A 82 -17.33 -0.01 -2.08
N GLY A 83 -17.79 0.91 -1.25
CA GLY A 83 -19.10 0.84 -0.61
C GLY A 83 -20.25 0.78 -1.63
N LEU A 84 -20.19 1.60 -2.68
CA LEU A 84 -21.16 1.63 -3.78
C LEU A 84 -21.24 0.30 -4.52
N PHE A 85 -20.11 -0.35 -4.78
CA PHE A 85 -20.03 -1.67 -5.40
C PHE A 85 -20.28 -2.84 -4.44
N GLY A 86 -20.73 -2.58 -3.23
CA GLY A 86 -21.22 -3.60 -2.32
C GLY A 86 -20.26 -4.04 -1.21
N ALA A 87 -19.06 -3.45 -1.08
CA ALA A 87 -18.17 -3.77 0.03
C ALA A 87 -18.81 -3.41 1.39
N ARG A 88 -18.77 -4.34 2.31
CA ARG A 88 -19.33 -4.19 3.66
C ARG A 88 -18.31 -4.43 4.76
N LEU A 89 -17.12 -4.92 4.39
CA LEU A 89 -16.02 -5.13 5.30
C LEU A 89 -15.36 -3.80 5.63
N GLY A 90 -15.01 -3.65 6.90
CA GLY A 90 -14.37 -2.46 7.43
C GLY A 90 -12.87 -2.64 7.64
N LEU A 91 -12.31 -1.71 8.40
CA LEU A 91 -10.88 -1.65 8.70
C LEU A 91 -10.39 -2.90 9.45
N ASP A 92 -11.15 -3.37 10.44
CA ASP A 92 -10.75 -4.49 11.29
C ASP A 92 -10.69 -5.79 10.47
N GLU A 93 -11.68 -6.05 9.61
CA GLU A 93 -11.71 -7.22 8.74
C GLU A 93 -10.56 -7.18 7.72
N ALA A 94 -10.24 -6.02 7.16
CA ALA A 94 -9.13 -5.85 6.23
C ALA A 94 -7.78 -6.21 6.86
N TYR A 95 -7.48 -5.69 8.06
CA TYR A 95 -6.25 -6.04 8.76
C TYR A 95 -6.23 -7.51 9.22
N ARG A 96 -7.34 -8.05 9.71
CA ARG A 96 -7.44 -9.45 10.11
C ARG A 96 -7.20 -10.40 8.93
N PHE A 97 -7.81 -10.10 7.78
CA PHE A 97 -7.60 -10.88 6.55
C PHE A 97 -6.13 -10.82 6.10
N ALA A 98 -5.52 -9.64 6.06
CA ALA A 98 -4.10 -9.48 5.70
C ALA A 98 -3.17 -10.26 6.64
N ARG A 99 -3.50 -10.38 7.92
CA ARG A 99 -2.80 -11.19 8.92
C ARG A 99 -3.05 -12.70 8.78
N GLY A 100 -3.89 -13.12 7.82
CA GLY A 100 -4.23 -14.54 7.58
C GLY A 100 -5.31 -15.08 8.51
N GLU A 101 -6.08 -14.23 9.17
CA GLU A 101 -7.25 -14.64 9.93
C GLU A 101 -8.45 -14.90 8.99
N GLU A 102 -9.36 -15.77 9.41
CA GLU A 102 -10.63 -15.97 8.70
C GLU A 102 -11.57 -14.79 8.95
N VAL A 103 -12.14 -14.27 7.88
CA VAL A 103 -13.20 -13.24 7.92
C VAL A 103 -14.38 -13.67 7.06
N MET A 104 -15.53 -13.06 7.28
CA MET A 104 -16.71 -13.30 6.45
C MET A 104 -16.72 -12.26 5.31
N ALA A 105 -16.59 -12.70 4.06
CA ALA A 105 -16.67 -11.83 2.88
C ALA A 105 -18.03 -11.12 2.80
N SER A 106 -18.12 -10.01 2.07
CA SER A 106 -19.39 -9.29 1.86
C SER A 106 -20.44 -10.17 1.18
N SER A 107 -20.02 -11.17 0.40
CA SER A 107 -20.86 -12.21 -0.21
C SER A 107 -21.40 -13.25 0.80
N GLY A 108 -20.96 -13.20 2.08
CA GLY A 108 -21.41 -14.10 3.15
C GLY A 108 -20.65 -15.43 3.23
N GLN A 109 -19.48 -15.56 2.60
CA GLN A 109 -18.64 -16.75 2.68
C GLN A 109 -17.42 -16.52 3.58
N PRO A 110 -16.97 -17.54 4.35
CA PRO A 110 -15.72 -17.45 5.10
C PRO A 110 -14.54 -17.49 4.13
N VAL A 111 -13.61 -16.56 4.31
CA VAL A 111 -12.43 -16.40 3.47
C VAL A 111 -11.20 -16.17 4.32
N ARG A 112 -10.05 -16.62 3.84
CA ARG A 112 -8.77 -16.44 4.52
C ARG A 112 -7.64 -16.39 3.51
N LEU A 113 -6.66 -15.49 3.74
CA LEU A 113 -5.46 -15.43 2.93
C LEU A 113 -4.58 -16.66 3.17
N GLY A 114 -4.11 -17.31 2.10
CA GLY A 114 -3.29 -18.52 2.18
C GLY A 114 -1.93 -18.28 2.83
N ARG A 115 -1.33 -17.11 2.57
CA ARG A 115 -0.06 -16.65 3.15
C ARG A 115 -0.25 -15.23 3.67
N PRO A 116 -0.14 -14.97 4.99
CA PRO A 116 -0.27 -13.63 5.57
C PRO A 116 0.66 -12.62 4.89
N LEU A 117 0.25 -11.36 4.89
CA LEU A 117 1.11 -10.23 4.58
C LEU A 117 1.93 -9.83 5.82
N ASP A 118 3.06 -9.20 5.60
CA ASP A 118 3.88 -8.63 6.67
C ASP A 118 3.42 -7.20 7.04
N TRP A 119 2.76 -6.51 6.10
CA TRP A 119 2.28 -5.14 6.29
C TRP A 119 1.15 -4.78 5.34
N LEU A 120 0.38 -3.73 5.68
CA LEU A 120 -0.74 -3.24 4.88
C LEU A 120 -0.92 -1.73 5.03
N VAL A 121 -1.24 -1.06 3.92
CA VAL A 121 -1.83 0.28 3.89
C VAL A 121 -3.30 0.15 3.47
N ILE A 122 -4.23 0.58 4.32
CA ILE A 122 -5.59 0.84 3.86
C ILE A 122 -5.59 2.26 3.30
N ALA A 123 -5.90 2.38 2.01
CA ALA A 123 -5.84 3.61 1.23
C ALA A 123 -7.24 4.01 0.74
N ASP A 124 -8.21 4.05 1.65
CA ASP A 124 -9.56 4.51 1.30
C ASP A 124 -9.53 5.91 0.69
N HIS A 125 -10.37 6.15 -0.32
CA HIS A 125 -10.48 7.45 -0.96
C HIS A 125 -10.73 8.55 0.06
N SER A 126 -9.92 9.61 0.00
CA SER A 126 -10.07 10.77 0.89
C SER A 126 -11.34 11.56 0.59
N ASP A 127 -11.73 11.62 -0.68
CA ASP A 127 -12.95 12.32 -1.10
C ASP A 127 -14.18 11.50 -0.72
N GLY A 128 -15.06 12.12 0.06
CA GLY A 128 -16.32 11.49 0.46
C GLY A 128 -16.18 10.29 1.40
N MET A 129 -15.07 10.14 2.10
CA MET A 129 -14.85 9.03 3.04
C MET A 129 -16.03 8.89 4.00
N GLY A 130 -16.70 7.72 3.98
CA GLY A 130 -17.88 7.42 4.78
C GLY A 130 -19.21 8.01 4.28
N PHE A 131 -19.22 8.85 3.23
CA PHE A 131 -20.44 9.41 2.65
C PHE A 131 -21.42 8.32 2.21
N PHE A 132 -20.91 7.27 1.55
CA PHE A 132 -21.73 6.18 1.07
C PHE A 132 -22.53 5.50 2.20
N ASN A 133 -21.89 5.23 3.34
CA ASN A 133 -22.55 4.56 4.46
C ASN A 133 -23.77 5.36 4.94
N ASP A 134 -23.64 6.66 4.97
CA ASP A 134 -24.68 7.58 5.41
C ASP A 134 -25.76 7.79 4.33
N LEU A 135 -25.38 7.80 3.06
CA LEU A 135 -26.32 7.79 1.93
C LEU A 135 -27.14 6.50 1.92
N ALA A 136 -26.51 5.34 2.01
CA ALA A 136 -27.16 4.04 2.04
C ALA A 136 -28.10 3.87 3.25
N ALA A 137 -27.74 4.46 4.40
CA ALA A 137 -28.57 4.51 5.59
C ALA A 137 -29.73 5.50 5.49
N GLY A 138 -29.81 6.31 4.43
CA GLY A 138 -30.88 7.28 4.20
C GLY A 138 -30.85 8.45 5.18
N LYS A 139 -29.68 8.93 5.58
CA LYS A 139 -29.57 10.05 6.53
C LYS A 139 -30.28 11.30 5.99
N PRO A 140 -31.16 11.94 6.82
CA PRO A 140 -31.92 13.11 6.39
C PRO A 140 -31.06 14.28 5.90
N ASP A 141 -29.87 14.45 6.51
CA ASP A 141 -28.92 15.51 6.15
C ASP A 141 -28.34 15.35 4.72
N ILE A 142 -28.33 14.13 4.18
CA ILE A 142 -27.97 13.85 2.80
C ILE A 142 -29.21 13.92 1.92
N LEU A 143 -30.33 13.30 2.32
CA LEU A 143 -31.54 13.20 1.49
C LEU A 143 -32.29 14.53 1.34
N LYS A 144 -31.90 15.61 2.03
CA LYS A 144 -32.40 16.95 1.78
C LYS A 144 -31.95 17.49 0.41
N PHE A 145 -30.85 16.96 -0.17
CA PHE A 145 -30.35 17.33 -1.47
C PHE A 145 -31.04 16.51 -2.58
N ASP A 146 -31.57 17.18 -3.58
CA ASP A 146 -32.26 16.51 -4.67
C ASP A 146 -31.33 15.57 -5.47
N GLN A 147 -30.06 15.90 -5.56
CA GLN A 147 -29.03 15.08 -6.22
C GLN A 147 -28.86 13.70 -5.56
N ALA A 148 -29.00 13.59 -4.24
CA ALA A 148 -28.82 12.35 -3.49
C ALA A 148 -29.98 11.36 -3.61
N LYS A 149 -31.20 11.86 -3.87
CA LYS A 149 -32.42 11.03 -3.84
C LYS A 149 -32.42 9.90 -4.86
N PRO A 150 -32.10 10.14 -6.16
CA PRO A 150 -32.03 9.05 -7.14
C PRO A 150 -31.00 7.99 -6.79
N TRP A 151 -29.85 8.40 -6.25
CA TRP A 151 -28.83 7.44 -5.81
C TRP A 151 -29.32 6.58 -4.66
N TYR A 152 -29.94 7.19 -3.64
CA TYR A 152 -30.53 6.45 -2.52
C TYR A 152 -31.61 5.47 -2.99
N GLU A 153 -32.54 5.91 -3.83
CA GLU A 153 -33.63 5.09 -4.36
C GLU A 153 -33.09 3.90 -5.16
N GLY A 154 -32.08 4.12 -6.03
CA GLY A 154 -31.43 3.07 -6.79
C GLY A 154 -30.70 2.07 -5.89
N LEU A 155 -29.95 2.54 -4.89
CA LEU A 155 -29.28 1.68 -3.93
C LEU A 155 -30.26 0.80 -3.13
N GLN A 156 -31.41 1.36 -2.73
CA GLN A 156 -32.46 0.59 -2.03
C GLN A 156 -33.17 -0.45 -2.92
N ALA A 157 -33.29 -0.15 -4.22
CA ALA A 157 -33.89 -1.08 -5.18
C ALA A 157 -33.01 -2.32 -5.43
N GLY A 158 -31.69 -2.19 -5.29
CA GLY A 158 -30.73 -3.28 -5.50
C GLY A 158 -30.58 -3.68 -6.98
N GLY A 159 -29.75 -4.70 -7.22
CA GLY A 159 -29.54 -5.26 -8.57
C GLY A 159 -29.00 -4.20 -9.56
N GLU A 160 -29.57 -4.19 -10.78
CA GLU A 160 -29.15 -3.29 -11.86
C GLU A 160 -29.34 -1.80 -11.50
N ALA A 161 -30.43 -1.44 -10.83
CA ALA A 161 -30.67 -0.07 -10.37
C ALA A 161 -29.61 0.43 -9.38
N SER A 162 -29.11 -0.46 -8.51
CA SER A 162 -28.02 -0.12 -7.59
C SER A 162 -26.70 0.11 -8.33
N ALA A 163 -26.41 -0.69 -9.35
CA ALA A 163 -25.23 -0.51 -10.18
C ALA A 163 -25.29 0.80 -10.99
N GLU A 164 -26.45 1.11 -11.57
CA GLU A 164 -26.67 2.37 -12.28
C GLU A 164 -26.53 3.59 -11.35
N ALA A 165 -27.08 3.53 -10.15
CA ALA A 165 -26.94 4.59 -9.14
C ALA A 165 -25.47 4.79 -8.72
N ALA A 166 -24.71 3.70 -8.54
CA ALA A 166 -23.30 3.75 -8.22
C ALA A 166 -22.48 4.40 -9.33
N LEU A 167 -22.68 3.98 -10.58
CA LEU A 167 -21.98 4.56 -11.73
C LEU A 167 -22.35 6.03 -11.94
N SER A 168 -23.62 6.39 -11.75
CA SER A 168 -24.08 7.79 -11.82
C SER A 168 -23.40 8.66 -10.76
N LEU A 169 -23.28 8.18 -9.52
CA LEU A 169 -22.60 8.94 -8.45
C LEU A 169 -21.12 9.11 -8.78
N ILE A 170 -20.42 8.04 -9.17
CA ILE A 170 -19.02 8.08 -9.55
C ILE A 170 -18.80 9.03 -10.73
N GLY A 171 -19.64 8.95 -11.76
CA GLY A 171 -19.59 9.85 -12.91
C GLY A 171 -19.76 11.33 -12.51
N THR A 172 -20.76 11.62 -11.66
CA THR A 172 -20.98 12.99 -11.14
C THR A 172 -19.77 13.50 -10.37
N PHE A 173 -19.15 12.64 -9.53
CA PHE A 173 -17.92 12.99 -8.82
C PHE A 173 -16.76 13.23 -9.79
N SER A 174 -16.52 12.31 -10.73
CA SER A 174 -15.39 12.37 -11.67
C SER A 174 -15.43 13.60 -12.59
N GLN A 175 -16.63 14.08 -12.91
CA GLN A 175 -16.84 15.28 -13.70
C GLN A 175 -16.84 16.58 -12.86
N GLY A 176 -16.71 16.48 -11.52
CA GLY A 176 -16.72 17.63 -10.61
C GLY A 176 -18.09 18.27 -10.43
N GLU A 177 -19.16 17.52 -10.63
CA GLU A 177 -20.56 17.99 -10.62
C GLU A 177 -21.29 17.66 -9.30
N ILE A 178 -20.59 17.11 -8.31
CA ILE A 178 -21.18 16.79 -7.01
C ILE A 178 -21.44 18.06 -6.20
N ASP A 179 -22.59 18.09 -5.50
CA ASP A 179 -22.96 19.26 -4.69
C ASP A 179 -21.98 19.45 -3.51
N PRO A 180 -21.25 20.58 -3.47
CA PRO A 180 -20.26 20.82 -2.43
C PRO A 180 -20.87 21.02 -1.04
N GLU A 181 -22.10 21.50 -0.92
CA GLU A 181 -22.78 21.64 0.37
C GLU A 181 -23.16 20.27 0.94
N MET A 182 -23.52 19.32 0.08
CA MET A 182 -23.79 17.93 0.47
C MET A 182 -22.51 17.25 1.00
N MET A 183 -21.37 17.55 0.39
CA MET A 183 -20.07 16.96 0.76
C MET A 183 -19.38 17.66 1.93
N ALA A 184 -19.89 18.78 2.42
CA ALA A 184 -19.20 19.60 3.44
C ALA A 184 -18.86 18.84 4.72
N GLU A 185 -19.75 17.95 5.21
CA GLU A 185 -19.50 17.12 6.40
C GLU A 185 -18.55 15.93 6.14
N TYR A 186 -18.32 15.58 4.85
CA TYR A 186 -17.45 14.50 4.38
C TYR A 186 -16.18 15.02 3.69
N SER A 187 -15.77 16.24 4.05
CA SER A 187 -14.59 16.93 3.55
C SER A 187 -13.79 17.55 4.70
N PRO A 188 -12.54 17.97 4.51
CA PRO A 188 -11.75 18.65 5.52
C PRO A 188 -12.51 19.83 6.16
N GLY A 189 -12.57 19.86 7.49
CA GLY A 189 -13.39 20.81 8.25
C GLY A 189 -14.73 20.26 8.75
N GLY A 190 -15.26 19.19 8.15
CA GLY A 190 -16.43 18.47 8.63
C GLY A 190 -16.12 17.61 9.86
N ARG A 191 -17.05 17.59 10.83
CA ARG A 191 -16.88 16.78 12.05
C ARG A 191 -17.01 15.28 11.77
N THR A 192 -17.90 14.91 10.85
CA THR A 192 -18.08 13.53 10.42
C THR A 192 -16.78 13.02 9.80
N TYR A 193 -16.18 13.80 8.90
CA TYR A 193 -14.91 13.47 8.25
C TYR A 193 -13.77 13.25 9.25
N ALA A 194 -13.59 14.19 10.18
CA ALA A 194 -12.57 14.07 11.22
C ALA A 194 -12.78 12.82 12.11
N SER A 195 -14.03 12.50 12.48
CA SER A 195 -14.35 11.32 13.28
C SER A 195 -14.09 10.00 12.51
N ILE A 196 -14.26 9.98 11.19
CA ILE A 196 -13.96 8.80 10.37
C ILE A 196 -12.45 8.63 10.26
N TRP A 197 -11.71 9.71 10.02
CA TRP A 197 -10.24 9.65 10.00
C TRP A 197 -9.65 9.17 11.34
N GLU A 198 -10.18 9.63 12.46
CA GLU A 198 -9.80 9.13 13.80
C GLU A 198 -9.95 7.60 13.88
N LYS A 199 -11.05 7.03 13.36
CA LYS A 199 -11.25 5.57 13.33
C LYS A 199 -10.24 4.85 12.44
N VAL A 200 -9.84 5.44 11.30
CA VAL A 200 -8.80 4.89 10.42
C VAL A 200 -7.46 4.84 11.17
N VAL A 201 -7.09 5.94 11.80
CA VAL A 201 -5.86 6.05 12.61
C VAL A 201 -5.88 5.04 13.76
N ASP A 202 -6.97 4.99 14.53
CA ASP A 202 -7.13 4.08 15.67
C ASP A 202 -7.08 2.60 15.26
N ALA A 203 -7.65 2.25 14.10
CA ALA A 203 -7.59 0.89 13.59
C ALA A 203 -6.14 0.53 13.22
N ALA A 204 -5.44 1.39 12.49
CA ALA A 204 -4.05 1.17 12.17
C ALA A 204 -3.16 1.01 13.42
N GLU A 205 -3.41 1.79 14.49
CA GLU A 205 -2.68 1.63 15.76
C GLU A 205 -2.98 0.30 16.44
N ARG A 206 -4.25 -0.12 16.48
CA ARG A 206 -4.63 -1.39 17.13
C ARG A 206 -4.02 -2.61 16.45
N PHE A 207 -3.86 -2.59 15.12
CA PHE A 207 -3.33 -3.71 14.36
C PHE A 207 -1.82 -3.63 14.11
N ASN A 208 -1.17 -2.50 14.42
CA ASN A 208 0.27 -2.37 14.29
C ASN A 208 0.99 -3.11 15.41
N GLU A 209 1.68 -4.19 15.06
CA GLU A 209 2.43 -5.06 15.97
C GLU A 209 3.88 -5.18 15.47
N PRO A 210 4.77 -4.24 15.88
CA PRO A 210 6.15 -4.20 15.40
C PRO A 210 6.88 -5.54 15.53
N GLY A 211 7.54 -5.97 14.47
CA GLY A 211 8.19 -7.28 14.37
C GLY A 211 7.31 -8.41 13.85
N HIS A 212 5.99 -8.24 13.82
CA HIS A 212 5.01 -9.23 13.37
C HIS A 212 4.17 -8.74 12.20
N PHE A 213 3.50 -7.63 12.35
CA PHE A 213 2.67 -7.01 11.31
C PHE A 213 2.70 -5.50 11.42
N THR A 214 2.99 -4.82 10.32
CA THR A 214 2.95 -3.36 10.25
C THR A 214 1.66 -2.87 9.60
N ALA A 215 0.83 -2.16 10.35
CA ALA A 215 -0.32 -1.44 9.83
C ALA A 215 0.06 0.03 9.62
N PHE A 216 0.09 0.50 8.37
CA PHE A 216 0.35 1.90 8.05
C PHE A 216 -0.91 2.73 8.16
N ILE A 217 -0.74 4.01 8.47
CA ILE A 217 -1.78 5.03 8.31
C ILE A 217 -1.59 5.64 6.92
N GLY A 218 -2.66 5.67 6.12
CA GLY A 218 -2.63 6.18 4.76
C GLY A 218 -4.02 6.53 4.26
N PHE A 219 -4.07 7.10 3.07
CA PHE A 219 -5.30 7.40 2.34
C PHE A 219 -4.99 7.55 0.85
N GLU A 220 -6.00 7.47 0.01
CA GLU A 220 -5.87 7.78 -1.41
C GLU A 220 -6.44 9.16 -1.71
N TRP A 221 -5.59 10.05 -2.23
CA TRP A 221 -5.99 11.30 -2.82
C TRP A 221 -6.47 11.07 -4.26
N THR A 222 -7.75 11.33 -4.52
CA THR A 222 -8.50 10.82 -5.66
C THR A 222 -8.68 11.89 -6.75
N SER A 223 -7.60 12.40 -7.30
CA SER A 223 -7.69 13.40 -8.37
C SER A 223 -8.15 12.79 -9.69
N LEU A 224 -9.35 13.17 -10.10
CA LEU A 224 -9.93 12.86 -11.40
C LEU A 224 -10.12 14.17 -12.20
N VAL A 225 -9.40 14.31 -13.30
CA VAL A 225 -9.49 15.49 -14.16
C VAL A 225 -10.33 15.14 -15.38
N LYS A 226 -11.64 15.38 -15.33
CA LYS A 226 -12.60 14.98 -16.36
C LYS A 226 -12.51 13.48 -16.69
N GLY A 227 -12.49 12.65 -15.65
CA GLY A 227 -12.35 11.21 -15.78
C GLY A 227 -10.92 10.69 -15.95
N ASN A 228 -9.93 11.56 -16.15
CA ASN A 228 -8.53 11.17 -16.28
C ASN A 228 -7.89 10.98 -14.91
N ASN A 229 -7.30 9.81 -14.69
CA ASN A 229 -6.74 9.41 -13.40
C ASN A 229 -5.44 10.14 -13.07
N LEU A 230 -5.40 10.78 -11.89
CA LEU A 230 -4.20 11.35 -11.27
C LEU A 230 -4.08 10.97 -9.79
N HIS A 231 -4.64 9.85 -9.37
CA HIS A 231 -4.68 9.39 -7.99
C HIS A 231 -3.29 9.19 -7.39
N ARG A 232 -3.17 9.40 -6.05
CA ARG A 232 -1.97 9.11 -5.25
C ARG A 232 -2.35 8.52 -3.92
N ASN A 233 -1.72 7.41 -3.56
CA ASN A 233 -1.75 6.95 -2.18
C ASN A 233 -0.74 7.74 -1.36
N VAL A 234 -1.16 8.19 -0.19
CA VAL A 234 -0.32 8.86 0.80
C VAL A 234 -0.07 7.90 1.95
N ILE A 235 1.20 7.73 2.34
CA ILE A 235 1.61 6.84 3.41
C ILE A 235 2.42 7.62 4.44
N PHE A 236 1.94 7.62 5.69
CA PHE A 236 2.63 8.25 6.81
C PHE A 236 3.63 7.28 7.45
N ARG A 237 4.81 7.80 7.81
CA ARG A 237 5.87 7.03 8.47
C ARG A 237 5.59 6.77 9.94
N GLU A 238 5.02 7.73 10.61
CA GLU A 238 4.75 7.71 12.05
C GLU A 238 3.32 7.28 12.35
N GLY A 239 3.03 7.17 13.63
CA GLY A 239 1.73 6.76 14.16
C GLY A 239 0.77 7.93 14.40
N ALA A 240 -0.25 7.65 15.23
CA ALA A 240 -1.32 8.57 15.57
C ALA A 240 -0.82 9.89 16.15
N GLU A 241 0.32 9.89 16.84
CA GLU A 241 0.90 11.08 17.48
C GLU A 241 1.26 12.17 16.46
N LYS A 242 1.43 11.81 15.18
CA LYS A 242 1.67 12.75 14.08
C LYS A 242 0.60 12.67 13.01
N ALA A 243 0.32 11.50 12.43
CA ALA A 243 -0.68 11.33 11.37
C ALA A 243 -2.10 11.69 11.85
N GLY A 244 -2.43 11.45 13.13
CA GLY A 244 -3.70 11.86 13.74
C GLY A 244 -3.87 13.36 13.95
N ARG A 245 -2.85 14.18 13.70
CA ARG A 245 -2.92 15.65 13.84
C ARG A 245 -3.42 16.37 12.60
N VAL A 246 -3.59 15.65 11.50
CA VAL A 246 -4.12 16.14 10.24
C VAL A 246 -5.31 15.29 9.82
N VAL A 247 -6.09 15.77 8.85
CA VAL A 247 -7.07 14.96 8.13
C VAL A 247 -6.62 14.81 6.68
N PRO A 248 -7.04 13.77 5.95
CA PRO A 248 -6.66 13.59 4.54
C PRO A 248 -6.97 14.82 3.69
N TYR A 249 -6.08 15.11 2.74
CA TYR A 249 -6.33 16.11 1.71
C TYR A 249 -7.28 15.56 0.66
N THR A 250 -8.20 16.40 0.18
CA THR A 250 -9.23 16.02 -0.81
C THR A 250 -9.06 16.78 -2.11
N THR A 251 -9.84 16.43 -3.11
CA THR A 251 -9.79 17.10 -4.43
C THR A 251 -10.87 18.15 -4.61
N GLN A 252 -11.90 18.14 -3.77
CA GLN A 252 -13.07 19.00 -3.92
C GLN A 252 -12.82 20.43 -3.37
N ALA A 253 -13.07 21.44 -4.23
CA ALA A 253 -13.05 22.83 -3.80
C ALA A 253 -14.17 23.11 -2.76
N PRO A 254 -14.00 24.07 -1.82
CA PRO A 254 -12.84 24.97 -1.70
C PRO A 254 -11.69 24.41 -0.83
N MET A 255 -11.85 23.23 -0.21
CA MET A 255 -10.90 22.68 0.75
C MET A 255 -9.85 21.77 0.13
N GLY A 256 -10.04 21.35 -1.13
CA GLY A 256 -9.17 20.46 -1.88
C GLY A 256 -8.80 21.02 -3.25
N SER A 257 -7.95 20.30 -3.96
CA SER A 257 -7.49 20.60 -5.32
C SER A 257 -7.19 19.33 -6.09
N THR A 258 -7.33 19.35 -7.40
CA THR A 258 -6.94 18.27 -8.29
C THR A 258 -5.47 18.39 -8.75
N ASP A 259 -4.74 19.48 -8.41
CA ASP A 259 -3.34 19.66 -8.78
C ASP A 259 -2.41 18.90 -7.82
N PRO A 260 -1.55 17.98 -8.29
CA PRO A 260 -0.57 17.30 -7.45
C PRO A 260 0.36 18.23 -6.66
N LEU A 261 0.64 19.44 -7.14
CA LEU A 261 1.46 20.41 -6.41
C LEU A 261 0.79 20.90 -5.13
N ASP A 262 -0.53 20.97 -5.10
CA ASP A 262 -1.27 21.32 -3.89
C ASP A 262 -1.26 20.16 -2.87
N LEU A 263 -1.29 18.91 -3.36
CA LEU A 263 -1.04 17.74 -2.50
C LEU A 263 0.37 17.80 -1.90
N TYR A 264 1.41 18.13 -2.69
CA TYR A 264 2.78 18.24 -2.17
C TYR A 264 2.89 19.38 -1.14
N THR A 265 2.19 20.49 -1.33
CA THR A 265 2.09 21.57 -0.34
C THR A 265 1.43 21.08 0.95
N TYR A 266 0.40 20.26 0.87
CA TYR A 266 -0.20 19.62 2.05
C TYR A 266 0.80 18.71 2.79
N LEU A 267 1.57 17.89 2.06
CA LEU A 267 2.59 17.02 2.64
C LEU A 267 3.72 17.83 3.30
N GLU A 268 4.18 18.90 2.67
CA GLU A 268 5.17 19.80 3.24
C GLU A 268 4.67 20.46 4.54
N ASN A 269 3.43 20.90 4.56
CA ASN A 269 2.79 21.45 5.76
C ASN A 269 2.64 20.40 6.88
N TYR A 270 2.33 19.15 6.52
CA TYR A 270 2.31 18.05 7.47
C TYR A 270 3.68 17.86 8.13
N GLU A 271 4.75 17.74 7.35
CA GLU A 271 6.12 17.61 7.88
C GLU A 271 6.52 18.81 8.74
N ALA A 272 6.26 20.03 8.28
CA ALA A 272 6.62 21.25 8.99
C ALA A 272 5.89 21.41 10.34
N THR A 273 4.63 21.00 10.41
CA THR A 273 3.79 21.23 11.60
C THR A 273 3.83 20.09 12.61
N THR A 274 4.07 18.86 12.14
CA THR A 274 4.05 17.67 13.00
C THR A 274 5.44 17.11 13.29
N GLY A 275 6.43 17.43 12.44
CA GLY A 275 7.75 16.77 12.43
C GLY A 275 7.66 15.31 12.00
N GLY A 276 6.59 14.91 11.32
CA GLY A 276 6.41 13.59 10.71
C GLY A 276 7.06 13.53 9.34
N SER A 277 6.91 12.39 8.67
CA SER A 277 7.31 12.17 7.28
C SER A 277 6.20 11.45 6.52
N ALA A 278 6.01 11.84 5.27
CA ALA A 278 5.04 11.23 4.39
C ALA A 278 5.62 11.04 2.99
N LEU A 279 5.05 10.13 2.23
CA LEU A 279 5.30 9.98 0.80
C LEU A 279 3.99 9.83 0.06
N ALA A 280 4.01 10.12 -1.23
CA ALA A 280 2.93 9.83 -2.14
C ALA A 280 3.41 8.85 -3.21
N LEU A 281 2.51 8.07 -3.77
CA LEU A 281 2.79 7.19 -4.90
C LEU A 281 1.64 7.26 -5.90
N ALA A 282 1.97 7.49 -7.16
CA ALA A 282 1.00 7.52 -8.25
C ALA A 282 0.71 6.10 -8.74
N HIS A 283 -0.49 5.91 -9.27
CA HIS A 283 -0.91 4.65 -9.85
C HIS A 283 -1.85 4.86 -11.05
N ASN A 284 -2.10 3.80 -11.80
CA ASN A 284 -2.98 3.81 -12.99
C ASN A 284 -2.69 4.97 -13.97
N GLY A 285 -1.43 5.15 -14.32
CA GLY A 285 -1.07 6.03 -15.43
C GLY A 285 -1.77 5.63 -16.73
N ASN A 286 -1.98 4.30 -16.92
CA ASN A 286 -2.73 3.73 -18.03
C ASN A 286 -4.19 4.21 -18.15
N LEU A 287 -4.74 4.88 -17.14
CA LEU A 287 -6.10 5.45 -17.14
C LEU A 287 -6.11 6.99 -17.09
N SER A 288 -4.96 7.62 -17.36
CA SER A 288 -4.79 9.06 -17.28
C SER A 288 -4.98 9.82 -18.58
N ASN A 289 -5.17 9.13 -19.70
CA ASN A 289 -5.19 9.73 -21.05
C ASN A 289 -4.05 10.73 -21.27
N GLY A 290 -2.82 10.32 -20.86
CA GLY A 290 -1.58 11.03 -21.14
C GLY A 290 -1.21 12.15 -20.17
N ILE A 291 -1.91 12.32 -19.04
CA ILE A 291 -1.60 13.41 -18.10
C ILE A 291 -0.77 13.00 -16.88
N MET A 292 -0.47 11.68 -16.71
CA MET A 292 0.26 11.20 -15.53
C MET A 292 1.72 11.63 -15.51
N PHE A 293 2.44 11.54 -16.63
CA PHE A 293 3.88 11.82 -16.73
C PHE A 293 4.20 12.92 -17.74
N PRO A 294 3.80 14.19 -17.48
CA PRO A 294 4.03 15.28 -18.40
C PRO A 294 5.53 15.56 -18.61
N ILE A 295 5.91 16.00 -19.84
CA ILE A 295 7.28 16.39 -20.19
C ILE A 295 7.43 17.91 -20.36
N ASP A 296 6.41 18.58 -20.86
CA ASP A 296 6.47 20.01 -21.16
C ASP A 296 5.59 20.86 -20.25
N ALA A 297 4.36 20.42 -20.01
CA ALA A 297 3.37 21.11 -19.17
C ALA A 297 2.41 20.12 -18.50
N GLN A 298 1.93 20.47 -17.32
CA GLN A 298 0.83 19.79 -16.63
C GLN A 298 -0.49 19.96 -17.40
N TYR A 299 -1.50 19.16 -17.04
CA TYR A 299 -2.87 19.29 -17.57
C TYR A 299 -3.48 20.69 -17.36
N THR A 300 -3.02 21.45 -16.37
CA THR A 300 -3.40 22.86 -16.11
C THR A 300 -2.82 23.85 -17.13
N GLY A 301 -1.92 23.40 -18.02
CA GLY A 301 -1.15 24.24 -18.93
C GLY A 301 0.08 24.89 -18.29
N ARG A 302 0.33 24.66 -16.99
CA ARG A 302 1.55 25.12 -16.32
C ARG A 302 2.76 24.37 -16.88
N LYS A 303 3.74 25.10 -17.40
CA LYS A 303 5.00 24.53 -17.88
C LYS A 303 5.79 23.91 -16.73
N LEU A 304 6.45 22.80 -17.00
CA LEU A 304 7.37 22.21 -16.05
C LEU A 304 8.60 23.10 -15.87
N ASP A 305 8.98 23.29 -14.61
CA ASP A 305 10.16 24.03 -14.17
C ASP A 305 10.97 23.20 -13.15
N ALA A 306 12.11 23.73 -12.71
CA ALA A 306 12.95 23.05 -11.72
C ALA A 306 12.20 22.75 -10.42
N ALA A 307 11.36 23.68 -9.97
CA ALA A 307 10.58 23.50 -8.74
C ALA A 307 9.58 22.32 -8.86
N TYR A 308 8.92 22.16 -10.01
CA TYR A 308 8.02 21.03 -10.25
C TYR A 308 8.76 19.69 -10.17
N VAL A 309 9.88 19.56 -10.90
CA VAL A 309 10.61 18.28 -10.95
C VAL A 309 11.24 17.93 -9.61
N GLU A 310 11.71 18.90 -8.82
CA GLU A 310 12.22 18.71 -7.47
C GLU A 310 11.13 18.26 -6.50
N GLN A 311 9.97 18.91 -6.51
CA GLN A 311 8.82 18.55 -5.68
C GLN A 311 8.36 17.12 -5.97
N ARG A 312 8.17 16.78 -7.24
CA ARG A 312 7.73 15.45 -7.62
C ARG A 312 8.74 14.36 -7.26
N ALA A 313 10.03 14.59 -7.50
CA ALA A 313 11.09 13.66 -7.11
C ALA A 313 11.15 13.42 -5.60
N ARG A 314 10.85 14.45 -4.80
CA ARG A 314 10.81 14.37 -3.34
C ARG A 314 9.64 13.55 -2.84
N TRP A 315 8.44 13.81 -3.35
CA TRP A 315 7.21 13.28 -2.78
C TRP A 315 6.75 11.95 -3.38
N GLU A 316 7.15 11.65 -4.63
CA GLU A 316 6.78 10.42 -5.33
C GLU A 316 8.00 9.50 -5.55
N PRO A 317 8.55 8.87 -4.48
CA PRO A 317 9.71 7.97 -4.63
C PRO A 317 9.36 6.62 -5.25
N MET A 318 8.07 6.29 -5.36
CA MET A 318 7.56 5.02 -5.90
C MET A 318 6.45 5.25 -6.92
N TYR A 319 6.27 4.25 -7.79
CA TYR A 319 5.16 4.17 -8.73
C TYR A 319 4.61 2.74 -8.78
N GLU A 320 3.30 2.61 -8.78
CA GLU A 320 2.60 1.34 -8.86
C GLU A 320 2.44 0.92 -10.31
N ILE A 321 3.18 -0.14 -10.71
CA ILE A 321 3.23 -0.63 -12.09
C ILE A 321 2.18 -1.70 -12.41
N THR A 322 1.56 -2.29 -11.40
CA THR A 322 0.53 -3.30 -11.59
C THR A 322 -0.47 -3.28 -10.44
N GLN A 323 -1.73 -3.33 -10.77
CA GLN A 323 -2.85 -3.47 -9.87
C GLN A 323 -4.07 -3.95 -10.68
N ILE A 324 -5.19 -4.19 -10.04
CA ILE A 324 -6.34 -4.87 -10.64
C ILE A 324 -6.90 -4.22 -11.92
N LYS A 325 -6.68 -2.92 -12.12
CA LYS A 325 -7.09 -2.17 -13.33
C LYS A 325 -5.99 -2.11 -14.39
N GLY A 326 -5.15 -3.13 -14.48
CA GLY A 326 -4.19 -3.34 -15.54
C GLY A 326 -2.73 -3.03 -15.19
N ASP A 327 -1.85 -3.37 -16.11
CA ASP A 327 -0.43 -3.07 -16.06
C ASP A 327 -0.13 -1.60 -16.37
N GLY A 328 0.80 -1.01 -15.66
CA GLY A 328 1.32 0.34 -15.87
C GLY A 328 2.83 0.36 -16.14
N GLU A 329 3.48 -0.80 -16.31
CA GLU A 329 4.93 -0.88 -16.58
C GLU A 329 5.26 -0.61 -18.04
N ALA A 330 4.63 -1.37 -18.95
CA ALA A 330 4.94 -1.36 -20.37
C ALA A 330 3.68 -1.51 -21.22
N HIS A 331 3.74 -1.15 -22.49
CA HIS A 331 2.66 -1.30 -23.45
C HIS A 331 3.18 -1.88 -24.77
N PRO A 332 2.46 -2.81 -25.45
CA PRO A 332 2.91 -3.42 -26.70
C PRO A 332 3.25 -2.42 -27.82
N PHE A 333 2.52 -1.31 -27.87
CA PHE A 333 2.80 -0.24 -28.83
C PHE A 333 4.15 0.46 -28.58
N LEU A 334 4.57 0.57 -27.31
CA LEU A 334 5.80 1.26 -26.90
C LEU A 334 7.00 0.31 -26.80
N SER A 335 6.76 -0.96 -26.53
CA SER A 335 7.76 -2.01 -26.34
C SER A 335 7.43 -3.24 -27.21
N PRO A 336 7.38 -3.11 -28.56
CA PRO A 336 6.87 -4.16 -29.44
C PRO A 336 7.74 -5.43 -29.49
N ASP A 337 9.00 -5.32 -29.06
CA ASP A 337 9.94 -6.44 -29.01
C ASP A 337 9.96 -7.18 -27.65
N ASP A 338 9.19 -6.73 -26.66
CA ASP A 338 9.06 -7.40 -25.38
C ASP A 338 7.85 -8.35 -25.38
N ALA A 339 8.12 -9.63 -25.24
CA ALA A 339 7.10 -10.69 -25.22
C ALA A 339 6.09 -10.60 -24.04
N PHE A 340 6.35 -9.74 -23.05
CA PHE A 340 5.49 -9.55 -21.89
C PHE A 340 4.87 -8.15 -21.80
N ALA A 341 5.07 -7.31 -22.82
CA ALA A 341 4.52 -5.95 -22.81
C ALA A 341 2.99 -5.91 -22.92
N ASP A 342 2.35 -7.02 -23.30
CA ASP A 342 0.90 -7.19 -23.41
C ASP A 342 0.26 -7.83 -22.15
N TYR A 343 1.02 -7.92 -21.04
CA TYR A 343 0.48 -8.44 -19.78
C TYR A 343 -0.66 -7.55 -19.27
N GLU A 344 -1.87 -8.13 -19.20
CA GLU A 344 -3.06 -7.49 -18.61
C GLU A 344 -3.23 -6.01 -18.98
N THR A 345 -3.09 -5.69 -20.26
CA THR A 345 -3.18 -4.31 -20.79
C THR A 345 -4.61 -3.78 -20.67
N TRP A 346 -4.74 -2.61 -20.06
CA TRP A 346 -5.99 -1.89 -19.90
C TRP A 346 -5.87 -0.48 -20.49
N ASP A 347 -6.32 -0.29 -21.73
CA ASP A 347 -6.03 0.91 -22.54
C ASP A 347 -7.21 1.44 -23.36
N ALA A 348 -8.45 1.09 -23.01
CA ALA A 348 -9.64 1.53 -23.75
C ALA A 348 -9.88 3.04 -23.66
N GLY A 349 -9.55 3.66 -22.54
CA GLY A 349 -9.79 5.10 -22.30
C GLY A 349 -9.31 5.56 -20.93
N ASN A 350 -9.84 6.69 -20.47
CA ASN A 350 -9.67 7.18 -19.11
C ASN A 350 -10.46 6.32 -18.09
N LEU A 351 -10.36 6.64 -16.79
CA LEU A 351 -10.87 5.79 -15.72
C LEU A 351 -12.38 5.54 -15.80
N ASP A 352 -13.18 6.56 -16.15
CA ASP A 352 -14.63 6.45 -16.27
C ASP A 352 -15.10 6.15 -17.70
N LEU A 353 -14.17 5.90 -18.63
CA LEU A 353 -14.40 5.68 -20.06
C LEU A 353 -15.20 6.80 -20.76
N SER A 354 -15.17 8.02 -20.21
CA SER A 354 -15.78 9.19 -20.86
C SER A 354 -15.04 9.64 -22.11
N GLU A 355 -13.74 9.29 -22.22
CA GLU A 355 -12.88 9.62 -23.34
C GLU A 355 -12.03 8.41 -23.74
N ALA A 356 -12.11 8.03 -25.03
CA ALA A 356 -11.30 6.94 -25.57
C ALA A 356 -9.82 7.32 -25.65
N LYS A 357 -8.94 6.34 -25.50
CA LYS A 357 -7.50 6.51 -25.57
C LYS A 357 -7.00 6.60 -27.03
N THR A 358 -5.91 7.36 -27.22
CA THR A 358 -5.15 7.42 -28.47
C THR A 358 -3.70 7.07 -28.25
N ASN A 359 -3.01 6.55 -29.26
CA ASN A 359 -1.63 6.04 -29.13
C ASN A 359 -0.60 7.11 -28.71
N ASP A 360 -0.84 8.38 -29.01
CA ASP A 360 0.03 9.48 -28.61
C ASP A 360 -0.01 9.79 -27.10
N MET A 361 -1.04 9.34 -26.39
CA MET A 361 -1.16 9.45 -24.95
C MET A 361 -0.25 8.46 -24.20
N LEU A 362 -0.05 7.26 -24.76
CA LEU A 362 0.63 6.13 -24.12
C LEU A 362 2.02 6.44 -23.58
N GLN A 363 2.80 7.25 -24.29
CA GLN A 363 4.16 7.64 -23.87
C GLN A 363 4.22 8.44 -22.56
N TYR A 364 3.08 8.94 -22.08
CA TYR A 364 2.95 9.71 -20.84
C TYR A 364 2.23 8.92 -19.72
N GLU A 365 2.07 7.61 -19.88
CA GLU A 365 1.26 6.77 -19.01
C GLU A 365 2.02 5.62 -18.36
N TYR A 366 3.00 5.05 -19.07
CA TYR A 366 3.70 3.82 -18.66
C TYR A 366 5.06 4.11 -18.03
N ALA A 367 5.43 3.30 -17.03
CA ALA A 367 6.62 3.51 -16.23
C ALA A 367 7.91 3.50 -17.03
N ARG A 368 8.07 2.60 -18.00
CA ARG A 368 9.30 2.53 -18.82
C ARG A 368 9.53 3.82 -19.63
N GLU A 369 8.46 4.38 -20.18
CA GLU A 369 8.53 5.68 -20.87
C GLU A 369 8.78 6.83 -19.90
N ALA A 370 8.12 6.82 -18.74
CA ALA A 370 8.36 7.81 -17.70
C ALA A 370 9.82 7.82 -17.24
N LEU A 371 10.45 6.66 -17.04
CA LEU A 371 11.87 6.55 -16.68
C LEU A 371 12.78 7.16 -17.76
N LYS A 372 12.50 6.93 -19.06
CA LYS A 372 13.23 7.57 -20.17
C LYS A 372 13.01 9.08 -20.19
N ASN A 373 11.76 9.52 -20.08
CA ASN A 373 11.38 10.94 -20.03
C ASN A 373 12.00 11.66 -18.84
N GLY A 374 12.17 10.95 -17.70
CA GLY A 374 12.85 11.46 -16.53
C GLY A 374 14.32 11.83 -16.78
N LEU A 375 15.05 11.03 -17.58
CA LEU A 375 16.43 11.36 -17.99
C LEU A 375 16.47 12.66 -18.83
N LEU A 376 15.50 12.84 -19.74
CA LEU A 376 15.38 14.07 -20.53
C LEU A 376 15.09 15.28 -19.63
N LEU A 377 14.22 15.13 -18.66
CA LEU A 377 13.88 16.21 -17.71
C LEU A 377 15.07 16.55 -16.80
N GLU A 378 15.84 15.57 -16.35
CA GLU A 378 17.08 15.80 -15.61
C GLU A 378 18.08 16.64 -16.41
N GLN A 379 18.28 16.32 -17.68
CA GLN A 379 19.14 17.11 -18.58
C GLN A 379 18.64 18.55 -18.74
N ARG A 380 17.31 18.75 -18.85
CA ARG A 380 16.68 20.06 -19.09
C ARG A 380 16.54 20.92 -17.85
N LEU A 381 16.18 20.31 -16.70
CA LEU A 381 15.72 21.01 -15.50
C LEU A 381 16.54 20.67 -14.24
N GLY A 382 17.52 19.77 -14.35
CA GLY A 382 18.47 19.46 -13.27
C GLY A 382 18.06 18.33 -12.32
N THR A 383 16.80 17.86 -12.37
CA THR A 383 16.29 16.76 -11.52
C THR A 383 15.42 15.83 -12.34
N ASN A 384 15.59 14.51 -12.11
CA ASN A 384 14.71 13.48 -12.68
C ASN A 384 13.49 13.26 -11.77
N PRO A 385 12.29 13.70 -12.18
CA PRO A 385 11.07 13.55 -11.37
C PRO A 385 10.47 12.15 -11.41
N TYR A 386 10.94 11.26 -12.32
CA TYR A 386 10.40 9.94 -12.57
C TYR A 386 11.36 8.81 -12.19
N LYS A 387 12.33 9.10 -11.33
CA LYS A 387 13.29 8.14 -10.81
C LYS A 387 12.73 7.40 -9.60
N PHE A 388 11.63 6.73 -9.80
CA PHE A 388 10.88 6.02 -8.76
C PHE A 388 11.25 4.53 -8.68
N GLY A 389 11.02 3.89 -7.53
CA GLY A 389 10.94 2.45 -7.36
C GLY A 389 9.62 1.92 -7.89
N LEU A 390 9.62 0.70 -8.42
CA LEU A 390 8.45 0.07 -9.04
C LEU A 390 7.81 -0.90 -8.04
N ILE A 391 6.50 -0.78 -7.81
CA ILE A 391 5.76 -1.63 -6.86
C ILE A 391 4.50 -2.20 -7.49
N GLY A 392 3.91 -3.23 -6.86
CA GLY A 392 2.60 -3.77 -7.20
C GLY A 392 1.66 -3.65 -6.01
N SER A 393 0.37 -3.60 -6.26
CA SER A 393 -0.69 -3.50 -5.25
C SER A 393 -1.95 -4.21 -5.71
N THR A 394 -2.95 -4.33 -4.83
CA THR A 394 -4.22 -4.94 -5.21
C THR A 394 -5.20 -3.92 -5.81
N ASP A 395 -5.30 -2.75 -5.24
CA ASP A 395 -6.41 -1.83 -5.48
C ASP A 395 -7.77 -2.54 -5.35
N SER A 396 -7.83 -3.53 -4.47
CA SER A 396 -9.05 -4.29 -4.23
C SER A 396 -10.06 -3.45 -3.46
N HIS A 397 -11.31 -3.47 -3.90
CA HIS A 397 -12.44 -2.79 -3.26
C HIS A 397 -13.33 -3.77 -2.50
N THR A 398 -12.75 -4.85 -1.99
CA THR A 398 -13.44 -5.87 -1.20
C THR A 398 -12.97 -5.93 0.25
N ALA A 399 -11.99 -5.09 0.64
CA ALA A 399 -11.22 -5.18 1.88
C ALA A 399 -10.38 -6.47 2.00
N LEU A 400 -10.20 -7.22 0.91
CA LEU A 400 -9.51 -8.51 0.86
C LEU A 400 -8.28 -8.40 -0.05
N ALA A 401 -7.12 -8.14 0.55
CA ALA A 401 -5.83 -8.01 -0.14
C ALA A 401 -5.32 -9.40 -0.58
N ALA A 402 -5.83 -9.92 -1.69
CA ALA A 402 -5.49 -11.25 -2.21
C ALA A 402 -5.16 -11.21 -3.71
N VAL A 403 -4.09 -11.89 -4.10
CA VAL A 403 -3.58 -11.95 -5.48
C VAL A 403 -3.24 -13.36 -5.96
N GLU A 404 -3.37 -14.37 -5.10
CA GLU A 404 -3.15 -15.76 -5.49
C GLU A 404 -4.26 -16.21 -6.45
N GLU A 405 -3.93 -16.90 -7.55
CA GLU A 405 -4.90 -17.35 -8.57
C GLU A 405 -6.06 -18.15 -7.98
N GLU A 406 -5.78 -19.03 -7.04
CA GLU A 406 -6.80 -19.84 -6.36
C GLU A 406 -7.59 -19.07 -5.31
N ASN A 407 -7.21 -17.83 -4.98
CA ASN A 407 -7.79 -17.04 -3.89
C ASN A 407 -7.94 -15.56 -4.24
N VAL A 408 -8.20 -15.21 -5.50
CA VAL A 408 -8.45 -13.83 -5.96
C VAL A 408 -9.90 -13.44 -5.74
N PHE A 409 -10.14 -12.27 -5.17
CA PHE A 409 -11.46 -11.70 -4.93
C PHE A 409 -11.81 -10.55 -5.88
N GLY A 410 -10.89 -10.20 -6.78
CA GLY A 410 -11.10 -9.19 -7.81
C GLY A 410 -11.32 -7.78 -7.28
N LYS A 411 -11.80 -6.88 -8.14
CA LYS A 411 -11.94 -5.44 -7.87
C LYS A 411 -13.06 -5.13 -6.88
N ALA A 412 -14.22 -5.73 -7.03
CA ALA A 412 -15.42 -5.38 -6.28
C ALA A 412 -16.17 -6.63 -5.79
N THR A 413 -17.18 -6.44 -4.95
CA THR A 413 -17.94 -7.52 -4.30
C THR A 413 -18.57 -8.51 -5.28
N ASN A 414 -18.91 -8.08 -6.49
CA ASN A 414 -19.42 -8.98 -7.55
C ASN A 414 -18.35 -9.98 -8.05
N ALA A 415 -17.07 -9.73 -7.80
CA ALA A 415 -15.96 -10.64 -8.10
C ALA A 415 -15.62 -11.58 -6.92
N GLU A 416 -16.21 -11.37 -5.75
CA GLU A 416 -16.09 -12.29 -4.61
C GLU A 416 -16.66 -13.69 -4.96
N PRO A 417 -16.37 -14.73 -4.15
CA PRO A 417 -16.74 -16.10 -4.48
C PRO A 417 -18.17 -16.25 -4.98
N SER A 418 -18.32 -16.45 -6.29
CA SER A 418 -19.59 -16.56 -6.99
C SER A 418 -19.39 -17.29 -8.32
N PRO A 419 -20.34 -18.14 -8.76
CA PRO A 419 -20.23 -18.83 -10.04
C PRO A 419 -20.29 -17.89 -11.27
N LYS A 420 -20.65 -16.63 -11.07
CA LYS A 420 -20.80 -15.64 -12.16
C LYS A 420 -19.69 -14.59 -12.21
N ARG A 421 -18.74 -14.60 -11.28
CA ARG A 421 -17.76 -13.53 -11.10
C ARG A 421 -16.91 -13.23 -12.33
N MET A 422 -16.63 -14.23 -13.16
CA MET A 422 -15.79 -14.07 -14.36
C MET A 422 -16.51 -13.40 -15.55
N MET A 423 -17.84 -13.51 -15.61
CA MET A 423 -18.63 -13.08 -16.75
C MET A 423 -19.49 -11.84 -16.43
N HIS A 424 -19.10 -11.09 -15.45
CA HIS A 424 -19.80 -9.89 -15.02
C HIS A 424 -19.12 -8.66 -15.63
N PRO A 425 -19.79 -7.84 -16.44
CA PRO A 425 -19.20 -6.57 -16.89
C PRO A 425 -19.01 -5.66 -15.68
N PHE A 426 -17.77 -5.21 -15.48
CA PHE A 426 -17.43 -4.26 -14.42
C PHE A 426 -17.82 -2.84 -14.84
N THR A 427 -17.41 -2.45 -16.03
CA THR A 427 -17.75 -1.15 -16.62
C THR A 427 -18.09 -1.33 -18.09
N LYS A 428 -19.18 -0.68 -18.55
CA LYS A 428 -19.58 -0.68 -19.95
C LYS A 428 -20.09 0.71 -20.35
N THR A 429 -19.46 1.28 -21.35
CA THR A 429 -19.85 2.55 -21.98
C THR A 429 -19.84 2.39 -23.51
N GLU A 430 -20.13 3.47 -24.24
CA GLU A 430 -19.99 3.51 -25.69
C GLU A 430 -18.52 3.39 -26.16
N ASN A 431 -17.55 3.76 -25.31
CA ASN A 431 -16.12 3.73 -25.60
C ASN A 431 -15.46 2.39 -25.29
N GLY A 432 -16.08 1.51 -24.49
CA GLY A 432 -15.50 0.22 -24.16
C GLY A 432 -16.27 -0.57 -23.11
N VAL A 433 -15.78 -1.77 -22.83
CA VAL A 433 -16.27 -2.64 -21.77
C VAL A 433 -15.07 -3.29 -21.09
N PHE A 434 -15.12 -3.40 -19.76
CA PHE A 434 -14.21 -4.22 -18.97
C PHE A 434 -15.01 -5.31 -18.25
N GLU A 435 -14.65 -6.55 -18.53
CA GLU A 435 -15.28 -7.74 -17.94
C GLU A 435 -14.54 -8.16 -16.66
N GLY A 436 -15.22 -8.93 -15.80
CA GLY A 436 -14.64 -9.39 -14.54
C GLY A 436 -13.37 -10.23 -14.69
N TYR A 437 -13.20 -10.92 -15.81
CA TYR A 437 -11.98 -11.71 -16.08
C TYR A 437 -10.77 -10.85 -16.47
N GLU A 438 -10.96 -9.59 -16.84
CA GLU A 438 -9.90 -8.63 -17.15
C GLU A 438 -9.36 -7.91 -15.90
N LEU A 439 -9.95 -8.17 -14.73
CA LEU A 439 -9.59 -7.55 -13.45
C LEU A 439 -8.65 -8.49 -12.66
N VAL A 440 -7.47 -8.78 -13.20
CA VAL A 440 -6.56 -9.80 -12.66
C VAL A 440 -5.10 -9.38 -12.54
N ALA A 441 -4.74 -8.16 -12.92
CA ALA A 441 -3.37 -7.66 -12.84
C ALA A 441 -2.90 -7.32 -11.41
N SER A 442 -3.65 -7.68 -10.38
CA SER A 442 -3.29 -7.43 -8.97
C SER A 442 -1.91 -7.94 -8.60
N GLY A 443 -1.22 -7.20 -7.74
CA GLY A 443 0.11 -7.53 -7.28
C GLY A 443 0.34 -7.21 -5.81
N TYR A 444 1.57 -7.49 -5.35
CA TYR A 444 2.08 -7.11 -4.04
C TYR A 444 3.34 -6.27 -4.17
N THR A 445 3.59 -5.49 -3.15
CA THR A 445 4.86 -4.79 -2.94
C THR A 445 5.79 -5.62 -2.06
N ALA A 446 6.99 -5.83 -2.55
CA ALA A 446 8.11 -6.41 -1.81
C ALA A 446 9.06 -5.30 -1.35
N VAL A 447 9.39 -5.27 -0.07
CA VAL A 447 10.25 -4.25 0.53
C VAL A 447 11.43 -4.91 1.22
N TRP A 448 12.65 -4.55 0.84
CA TRP A 448 13.86 -4.93 1.55
C TRP A 448 14.08 -3.97 2.71
N ALA A 449 13.72 -4.40 3.93
CA ALA A 449 13.88 -3.62 5.15
C ALA A 449 14.63 -4.41 6.23
N GLU A 450 15.22 -3.72 7.19
CA GLU A 450 15.99 -4.36 8.27
C GLU A 450 15.07 -5.07 9.27
N GLU A 451 13.86 -4.53 9.49
CA GLU A 451 12.87 -5.07 10.40
C GLU A 451 11.44 -4.74 9.97
N ASN A 452 10.45 -5.48 10.49
CA ASN A 452 9.04 -5.22 10.25
C ASN A 452 8.53 -4.15 11.21
N THR A 453 8.81 -2.89 10.88
CA THR A 453 8.29 -1.70 11.59
C THR A 453 7.91 -0.63 10.58
N ARG A 454 6.99 0.29 10.95
CA ARG A 454 6.63 1.42 10.08
C ARG A 454 7.86 2.18 9.60
N ALA A 455 8.75 2.52 10.53
CA ALA A 455 9.94 3.30 10.21
C ALA A 455 10.85 2.56 9.21
N ALA A 456 11.20 1.29 9.47
CA ALA A 456 12.13 0.55 8.63
C ALA A 456 11.57 0.25 7.23
N ILE A 457 10.28 -0.11 7.12
CA ILE A 457 9.61 -0.37 5.85
C ILE A 457 9.44 0.93 5.07
N TRP A 458 8.98 2.01 5.71
CA TRP A 458 8.81 3.31 5.05
C TRP A 458 10.16 3.87 4.56
N ASP A 459 11.21 3.81 5.38
CA ASP A 459 12.55 4.26 4.99
C ASP A 459 13.10 3.45 3.80
N ALA A 460 12.75 2.16 3.70
CA ALA A 460 13.08 1.33 2.54
C ALA A 460 12.29 1.73 1.28
N MET A 461 11.00 2.08 1.43
CA MET A 461 10.18 2.65 0.36
C MET A 461 10.77 3.98 -0.12
N ALA A 462 11.13 4.87 0.79
CA ALA A 462 11.71 6.18 0.47
C ALA A 462 13.05 6.08 -0.27
N ARG A 463 13.91 5.08 0.08
CA ARG A 463 15.14 4.82 -0.66
C ARG A 463 14.95 3.91 -1.88
N LYS A 464 13.70 3.48 -2.18
CA LYS A 464 13.29 2.69 -3.35
C LYS A 464 13.88 1.27 -3.40
N GLU A 465 14.19 0.69 -2.25
CA GLU A 465 14.64 -0.70 -2.16
C GLU A 465 13.44 -1.65 -2.13
N VAL A 466 12.66 -1.57 -3.21
CA VAL A 466 11.34 -2.18 -3.40
C VAL A 466 11.21 -2.78 -4.79
N TYR A 467 10.27 -3.71 -4.96
CA TYR A 467 9.83 -4.17 -6.27
C TYR A 467 8.39 -4.69 -6.21
N GLY A 468 7.72 -4.72 -7.36
CA GLY A 468 6.38 -5.28 -7.51
C GLY A 468 6.41 -6.72 -8.00
N THR A 469 5.36 -7.49 -7.65
CA THR A 469 5.05 -8.76 -8.27
C THR A 469 3.60 -8.79 -8.73
N THR A 470 3.29 -9.67 -9.66
CA THR A 470 1.93 -9.90 -10.19
C THR A 470 1.25 -11.10 -9.51
N GLY A 471 1.55 -11.33 -8.22
CA GLY A 471 0.99 -12.40 -7.40
C GLY A 471 2.04 -13.28 -6.74
N PRO A 472 2.88 -14.02 -7.50
CA PRO A 472 3.92 -14.87 -6.92
C PRO A 472 4.93 -14.07 -6.11
N ARG A 473 5.27 -14.55 -4.90
CA ARG A 473 6.25 -13.91 -4.02
C ARG A 473 7.69 -14.30 -4.40
N ILE A 474 8.08 -13.93 -5.62
CA ILE A 474 9.44 -14.13 -6.15
C ILE A 474 10.41 -13.24 -5.37
N LEU A 475 11.52 -13.80 -4.88
CA LEU A 475 12.57 -13.00 -4.25
C LEU A 475 13.51 -12.48 -5.34
N VAL A 476 13.72 -11.16 -5.38
CA VAL A 476 14.60 -10.51 -6.36
C VAL A 476 15.58 -9.59 -5.63
N ARG A 477 16.87 -9.71 -5.99
CA ARG A 477 17.90 -8.75 -5.64
C ARG A 477 18.57 -8.25 -6.90
N PHE A 478 18.84 -6.95 -6.95
CA PHE A 478 19.52 -6.32 -8.07
C PHE A 478 20.53 -5.30 -7.54
N PHE A 479 21.80 -5.47 -7.94
CA PHE A 479 22.90 -4.59 -7.55
C PHE A 479 23.64 -4.12 -8.79
N GLY A 480 24.09 -2.88 -8.78
CA GLY A 480 25.00 -2.32 -9.78
C GLY A 480 26.34 -1.95 -9.16
N GLY A 481 27.45 -2.25 -9.83
CA GLY A 481 28.81 -1.94 -9.36
C GLY A 481 29.84 -2.08 -10.48
N TRP A 482 31.11 -1.80 -10.17
CA TRP A 482 32.19 -1.97 -11.17
C TRP A 482 33.05 -3.19 -10.89
N ASP A 483 33.09 -3.67 -9.63
CA ASP A 483 34.04 -4.70 -9.17
C ASP A 483 33.37 -6.06 -8.92
N PHE A 484 32.18 -6.31 -9.46
CA PHE A 484 31.55 -7.62 -9.37
C PHE A 484 32.24 -8.63 -10.30
N SER A 485 32.37 -9.86 -9.78
CA SER A 485 32.97 -11.00 -10.48
C SER A 485 32.14 -12.26 -10.29
N ASP A 486 32.44 -13.31 -11.03
CA ASP A 486 31.80 -14.63 -10.91
C ASP A 486 31.93 -15.23 -9.51
N GLU A 487 32.97 -14.87 -8.75
CA GLU A 487 33.15 -15.33 -7.37
C GLU A 487 32.10 -14.75 -6.42
N ASP A 488 31.60 -13.54 -6.69
CA ASP A 488 30.55 -12.90 -5.88
C ASP A 488 29.22 -13.62 -6.04
N LEU A 489 28.93 -14.14 -7.24
CA LEU A 489 27.74 -14.97 -7.52
C LEU A 489 27.77 -16.29 -6.73
N ASN A 490 28.94 -16.88 -6.53
CA ASN A 490 29.13 -18.15 -5.84
C ASN A 490 29.25 -17.99 -4.31
N SER A 491 29.12 -16.76 -3.79
CA SER A 491 29.11 -16.48 -2.35
C SER A 491 27.88 -17.09 -1.68
N ARG A 492 28.06 -17.64 -0.47
CA ARG A 492 26.94 -18.06 0.41
C ARG A 492 26.10 -16.86 0.90
N GLN A 493 26.61 -15.65 0.75
CA GLN A 493 26.00 -14.41 1.19
C GLN A 493 26.09 -13.36 0.07
N PRO A 494 25.38 -13.56 -1.04
CA PRO A 494 25.48 -12.66 -2.20
C PRO A 494 25.05 -11.23 -1.89
N ALA A 495 24.08 -11.04 -0.99
CA ALA A 495 23.64 -9.71 -0.57
C ALA A 495 24.79 -8.92 0.10
N VAL A 496 25.61 -9.55 0.93
CA VAL A 496 26.79 -8.90 1.54
C VAL A 496 27.70 -8.35 0.46
N ARG A 497 27.98 -9.16 -0.58
CA ARG A 497 28.81 -8.72 -1.70
C ARG A 497 28.17 -7.59 -2.50
N GLY A 498 26.84 -7.65 -2.67
CA GLY A 498 26.09 -6.59 -3.35
C GLY A 498 26.25 -5.23 -2.67
N TYR A 499 26.05 -5.18 -1.35
CA TYR A 499 26.16 -3.93 -0.59
C TYR A 499 27.63 -3.48 -0.37
N GLU A 500 28.60 -4.40 -0.29
CA GLU A 500 30.02 -4.07 -0.14
C GLU A 500 30.64 -3.47 -1.41
N LYS A 501 30.20 -3.91 -2.60
CA LYS A 501 30.83 -3.60 -3.89
C LYS A 501 29.99 -2.71 -4.79
N GLY A 502 28.73 -2.47 -4.45
CA GLY A 502 27.83 -1.74 -5.33
C GLY A 502 26.67 -1.09 -4.60
N VAL A 503 25.68 -0.68 -5.37
CA VAL A 503 24.43 -0.10 -4.89
C VAL A 503 23.28 -1.07 -5.13
N PRO A 504 22.31 -1.16 -4.20
CA PRO A 504 21.11 -1.98 -4.38
C PRO A 504 20.12 -1.33 -5.37
N MET A 505 19.04 -2.07 -5.70
CA MET A 505 17.90 -1.53 -6.46
C MET A 505 17.41 -0.21 -5.82
N GLY A 506 16.97 0.73 -6.65
CA GLY A 506 16.57 2.08 -6.25
C GLY A 506 17.72 3.05 -6.04
N GLY A 507 18.96 2.58 -5.92
CA GLY A 507 20.15 3.39 -5.71
C GLY A 507 20.72 4.00 -6.99
N ASP A 508 21.62 4.99 -6.82
CA ASP A 508 22.36 5.65 -7.88
C ASP A 508 23.79 5.16 -7.92
N LEU A 509 24.17 4.52 -9.02
CA LEU A 509 25.55 4.18 -9.28
C LEU A 509 26.25 5.35 -10.02
N ARG A 510 27.12 6.07 -9.31
CA ARG A 510 27.90 7.19 -9.86
C ARG A 510 29.32 6.72 -10.15
N GLY A 511 29.71 6.77 -11.39
CA GLY A 511 30.86 6.04 -11.79
C GLY A 511 32.01 6.76 -12.44
N SER A 512 33.02 5.95 -12.76
CA SER A 512 34.34 6.29 -13.25
C SER A 512 34.48 6.37 -14.77
N GLY A 513 33.39 6.12 -15.52
CA GLY A 513 33.44 6.05 -16.99
C GLY A 513 33.60 4.63 -17.57
N ASP A 514 33.84 3.62 -16.75
CA ASP A 514 33.84 2.22 -17.16
C ASP A 514 32.40 1.66 -17.20
N ALA A 515 32.19 0.58 -17.97
CA ALA A 515 30.89 -0.10 -18.03
C ALA A 515 30.59 -0.77 -16.67
N PRO A 516 29.44 -0.49 -16.05
CA PRO A 516 29.06 -1.15 -14.79
C PRO A 516 28.70 -2.63 -15.03
N THR A 517 28.91 -3.44 -13.99
CA THR A 517 28.44 -4.82 -13.92
C THR A 517 27.22 -4.89 -13.03
N PHE A 518 26.21 -5.64 -13.45
CA PHE A 518 25.00 -5.87 -12.65
C PHE A 518 24.98 -7.29 -12.13
N MET A 519 24.61 -7.43 -10.85
CA MET A 519 24.45 -8.70 -10.19
C MET A 519 22.98 -8.90 -9.81
N VAL A 520 22.36 -9.95 -10.35
CA VAL A 520 20.93 -10.24 -10.18
C VAL A 520 20.77 -11.60 -9.54
N TYR A 521 19.90 -11.68 -8.52
CA TYR A 521 19.44 -12.93 -7.92
C TYR A 521 17.93 -12.97 -8.01
N ALA A 522 17.39 -14.09 -8.48
CA ALA A 522 15.98 -14.38 -8.45
C ALA A 522 15.74 -15.78 -7.88
N LEU A 523 14.82 -15.88 -6.93
CA LEU A 523 14.36 -17.16 -6.39
C LEU A 523 12.86 -17.24 -6.61
N ARG A 524 12.43 -18.29 -7.31
CA ARG A 524 11.00 -18.50 -7.56
C ARG A 524 10.20 -18.60 -6.26
N ASP A 525 8.92 -18.29 -6.33
CA ASP A 525 7.96 -18.58 -5.27
C ASP A 525 7.88 -20.11 -5.06
N VAL A 526 7.89 -20.56 -3.80
CA VAL A 526 7.87 -21.99 -3.45
C VAL A 526 6.60 -22.70 -3.90
N VAL A 527 5.49 -21.97 -4.00
CA VAL A 527 4.18 -22.48 -4.45
C VAL A 527 3.85 -22.08 -5.88
N GLY A 528 4.65 -21.19 -6.49
CA GLY A 528 4.46 -20.72 -7.86
C GLY A 528 5.16 -21.58 -8.91
N ALA A 529 5.00 -21.17 -10.17
CA ALA A 529 5.69 -21.78 -11.32
C ALA A 529 7.21 -21.56 -11.26
N ASN A 530 7.95 -22.26 -12.11
CA ASN A 530 9.38 -22.00 -12.31
C ASN A 530 9.57 -20.65 -13.00
N LEU A 531 10.73 -20.03 -12.77
CA LEU A 531 11.15 -18.86 -13.52
C LEU A 531 11.37 -19.23 -14.99
N ASP A 532 10.82 -18.45 -15.90
CA ASP A 532 11.06 -18.60 -17.32
C ASP A 532 12.40 -17.94 -17.70
N ARG A 533 12.58 -16.67 -17.33
CA ARG A 533 13.78 -15.89 -17.68
C ARG A 533 14.02 -14.74 -16.71
N ILE A 534 15.18 -14.12 -16.84
CA ILE A 534 15.53 -12.82 -16.31
C ILE A 534 15.80 -11.89 -17.50
N GLN A 535 15.10 -10.76 -17.57
CA GLN A 535 15.32 -9.73 -18.59
C GLN A 535 15.89 -8.48 -17.93
N ILE A 536 16.86 -7.86 -18.57
CA ILE A 536 17.38 -6.54 -18.19
C ILE A 536 16.95 -5.55 -19.27
N VAL A 537 16.10 -4.62 -18.90
CA VAL A 537 15.66 -3.53 -19.75
C VAL A 537 16.51 -2.30 -19.44
N LYS A 538 17.16 -1.73 -20.45
CA LYS A 538 18.04 -0.58 -20.31
C LYS A 538 17.48 0.62 -21.06
N GLY A 539 17.31 1.74 -20.36
CA GLY A 539 17.04 3.05 -20.96
C GLY A 539 18.26 3.98 -20.82
N TRP A 540 18.49 4.82 -21.81
CA TRP A 540 19.55 5.83 -21.77
C TRP A 540 19.15 7.07 -22.57
N LEU A 541 19.86 8.16 -22.37
CA LEU A 541 19.75 9.40 -23.13
C LEU A 541 21.02 9.56 -23.99
N ASP A 542 20.86 9.79 -25.31
CA ASP A 542 21.96 10.04 -26.25
C ASP A 542 22.48 11.48 -26.15
#